data_a1aa0a68ff45d0e39a1c5cd7eca21837
#
_entry.id   a1aa0a68ff45d0e39a1c5cd7eca21837
#
_cell.length_a   1.000
_cell.length_b   1.000
_cell.length_c   1.000
_cell.angle_alpha   90.00
_cell.angle_beta   90.00
_cell.angle_gamma   90.00
#
_symmetry.space_group_name_H-M   'P 1'
#
loop_
_entity.id
_entity.type
_entity.pdbx_description
1 polymer ?
#
loop_
_entity_poly.entity_id
_entity_poly.type
_entity_poly.pdbx_seq_one_letter_code
_entity_poly.pdbx_strand_id
1 'polypeptide(L)'
;MNKFKDGKGDPEGFVTFLDHKKLPRCIITRYRGNRLHILFHTCFIFIKHYDDFLNFLITGTVKCGSLQAALRAAFCNATAIKQMCVLGVFGKLLSGPWMTKFYVSAEDASFDHLTGIQIVKNILETVKLCKSNPAAVFCRTTDFFGEMLPSNVFEPITNLCCIDDQVINMTSACLNAVEDVLIRQYKKYFSLSITETLKQETASARLHNIDSEELMGMFSECKGRSPNATTCYISCKIRSKKNRTIDYLDSLVQLSRENVVKWSIFTARKERKRNRLQHAQIRSVIYEKQTCKRQMLDEKEKRKLERKLKLMTFSQIKNFYKQLSTKQLDDLDDVMSDRIVGRKLCHEWYDTEQSKNVIYDGRVEKVKKRLQDRIYTISYWKKDETDSEAVDYCMKKFQLVADVVSGELIFF
;
A
#
# COMPACT_ATOMS: atom_id res chain seq x y z
N MET A 1 16.75 -10.06 -9.46
CA MET A 1 17.36 -11.33 -9.03
C MET A 1 16.36 -12.34 -8.43
N ASN A 2 15.30 -11.95 -7.72
CA ASN A 2 14.24 -12.91 -7.36
C ASN A 2 13.47 -13.51 -8.57
N LYS A 3 13.58 -12.91 -9.76
CA LYS A 3 12.99 -13.41 -11.00
C LYS A 3 13.74 -14.60 -11.64
N PHE A 4 14.90 -14.97 -11.13
CA PHE A 4 15.57 -16.21 -11.59
C PHE A 4 14.77 -17.47 -11.24
N LYS A 5 13.82 -17.40 -10.30
CA LYS A 5 12.86 -18.49 -10.04
C LYS A 5 11.92 -18.78 -11.23
N ASP A 6 11.75 -17.82 -12.14
CA ASP A 6 10.81 -17.94 -13.26
C ASP A 6 11.50 -18.37 -14.58
N GLY A 7 12.72 -18.92 -14.52
CA GLY A 7 13.47 -19.36 -15.70
C GLY A 7 13.97 -18.25 -16.63
N LYS A 8 13.94 -16.99 -16.19
CA LYS A 8 14.32 -15.79 -16.99
C LYS A 8 15.73 -15.29 -16.72
N GLY A 9 16.66 -16.15 -16.41
CA GLY A 9 18.04 -15.77 -16.14
C GLY A 9 18.95 -16.99 -16.05
N ASP A 10 20.23 -16.74 -15.85
CA ASP A 10 21.24 -17.77 -15.67
C ASP A 10 21.93 -17.60 -14.31
N PRO A 11 21.31 -18.07 -13.22
CA PRO A 11 21.85 -17.94 -11.88
C PRO A 11 23.11 -18.80 -11.68
N GLU A 12 23.18 -19.97 -12.31
CA GLU A 12 24.33 -20.89 -12.20
C GLU A 12 25.52 -20.34 -12.97
N GLY A 13 25.31 -19.87 -14.19
CA GLY A 13 26.37 -19.19 -14.96
C GLY A 13 26.90 -17.97 -14.26
N PHE A 14 26.03 -17.19 -13.57
CA PHE A 14 26.49 -16.03 -12.79
C PHE A 14 27.31 -16.44 -11.58
N VAL A 15 26.93 -17.48 -10.84
CA VAL A 15 27.71 -17.99 -9.70
C VAL A 15 29.07 -18.51 -10.18
N THR A 16 29.10 -19.29 -11.27
CA THR A 16 30.34 -19.79 -11.88
C THR A 16 31.26 -18.65 -12.30
N PHE A 17 30.70 -17.59 -12.90
CA PHE A 17 31.45 -16.39 -13.26
C PHE A 17 32.06 -15.69 -12.04
N LEU A 18 31.28 -15.52 -10.95
CA LEU A 18 31.77 -14.93 -9.71
C LEU A 18 32.93 -15.76 -9.10
N ASP A 19 32.80 -17.10 -9.09
CA ASP A 19 33.85 -18.00 -8.60
C ASP A 19 35.13 -17.89 -9.45
N HIS A 20 34.99 -17.83 -10.78
CA HIS A 20 36.12 -17.63 -11.69
C HIS A 20 36.82 -16.28 -11.46
N LYS A 21 36.06 -15.23 -11.20
CA LYS A 21 36.57 -13.89 -10.89
C LYS A 21 37.03 -13.74 -9.42
N LYS A 22 36.88 -14.78 -8.60
CA LYS A 22 37.15 -14.76 -7.16
C LYS A 22 36.35 -13.67 -6.42
N LEU A 23 35.13 -13.37 -6.89
CA LEU A 23 34.22 -12.44 -6.27
C LEU A 23 33.28 -13.18 -5.30
N PRO A 24 32.85 -12.54 -4.21
CA PRO A 24 31.93 -13.16 -3.27
C PRO A 24 30.59 -13.52 -3.93
N ARG A 25 30.09 -14.74 -3.73
CA ARG A 25 28.78 -15.17 -4.25
C ARG A 25 27.62 -14.32 -3.76
N CYS A 26 27.76 -13.63 -2.64
CA CYS A 26 26.77 -12.72 -2.05
C CYS A 26 27.03 -11.24 -2.42
N ILE A 27 27.86 -10.96 -3.41
CA ILE A 27 28.24 -9.58 -3.82
C ILE A 27 27.01 -8.70 -4.08
N ILE A 28 25.95 -9.26 -4.63
CA ILE A 28 24.69 -8.56 -4.83
C ILE A 28 23.73 -8.99 -3.71
N THR A 29 23.39 -8.05 -2.83
CA THR A 29 22.43 -8.25 -1.76
C THR A 29 21.04 -8.53 -2.34
N ARG A 30 20.31 -9.50 -1.77
CA ARG A 30 18.93 -9.77 -2.18
C ARG A 30 18.05 -8.56 -1.90
N TYR A 31 17.41 -8.04 -2.93
CA TYR A 31 16.38 -7.01 -2.77
C TYR A 31 15.14 -7.65 -2.14
N ARG A 32 14.82 -7.25 -0.90
CA ARG A 32 13.63 -7.72 -0.17
C ARG A 32 12.78 -6.52 0.24
N GLY A 33 11.55 -6.52 -0.20
CA GLY A 33 10.58 -5.46 0.13
C GLY A 33 10.94 -4.09 -0.46
N ASN A 34 10.40 -3.04 0.13
CA ASN A 34 10.58 -1.65 -0.33
C ASN A 34 11.79 -0.95 0.33
N ARG A 35 12.83 -1.69 0.68
CA ARG A 35 14.02 -1.14 1.34
C ARG A 35 14.94 -0.45 0.33
N LEU A 36 14.72 0.83 0.11
CA LEU A 36 15.47 1.64 -0.86
C LEU A 36 16.98 1.67 -0.61
N HIS A 37 17.44 1.54 0.63
CA HIS A 37 18.88 1.50 0.95
C HIS A 37 19.63 0.39 0.20
N ILE A 38 18.98 -0.75 -0.08
CA ILE A 38 19.56 -1.84 -0.87
C ILE A 38 19.83 -1.38 -2.30
N LEU A 39 18.99 -0.51 -2.86
CA LEU A 39 19.19 0.06 -4.19
C LEU A 39 20.48 0.89 -4.23
N PHE A 40 20.67 1.80 -3.29
CA PHE A 40 21.87 2.63 -3.21
C PHE A 40 23.14 1.80 -3.07
N HIS A 41 23.12 0.81 -2.18
CA HIS A 41 24.23 -0.14 -2.00
C HIS A 41 24.51 -0.93 -3.29
N THR A 42 23.47 -1.45 -3.94
CA THR A 42 23.59 -2.23 -5.18
C THR A 42 24.16 -1.38 -6.30
N CYS A 43 23.75 -0.11 -6.42
CA CYS A 43 24.34 0.82 -7.41
C CYS A 43 25.83 0.98 -7.18
N PHE A 44 26.27 1.16 -5.93
CA PHE A 44 27.70 1.25 -5.64
C PHE A 44 28.46 -0.03 -6.03
N ILE A 45 27.91 -1.21 -5.70
CA ILE A 45 28.53 -2.50 -6.07
C ILE A 45 28.63 -2.66 -7.59
N PHE A 46 27.58 -2.27 -8.33
CA PHE A 46 27.61 -2.31 -9.79
C PHE A 46 28.68 -1.40 -10.38
N ILE A 47 28.86 -0.21 -9.85
CA ILE A 47 29.92 0.70 -10.30
C ILE A 47 31.30 0.16 -9.93
N LYS A 48 31.48 -0.32 -8.69
CA LYS A 48 32.76 -0.87 -8.23
C LYS A 48 33.24 -2.07 -9.08
N HIS A 49 32.35 -2.87 -9.57
CA HIS A 49 32.61 -4.06 -10.38
C HIS A 49 32.01 -3.95 -11.77
N TYR A 50 32.01 -2.73 -12.33
CA TYR A 50 31.34 -2.43 -13.59
C TYR A 50 31.80 -3.31 -14.73
N ASP A 51 33.12 -3.40 -14.93
CA ASP A 51 33.72 -4.18 -16.02
C ASP A 51 33.44 -5.68 -15.88
N ASP A 52 33.46 -6.20 -14.65
CA ASP A 52 33.12 -7.60 -14.36
C ASP A 52 31.67 -7.90 -14.73
N PHE A 53 30.73 -7.05 -14.31
CA PHE A 53 29.31 -7.24 -14.64
C PHE A 53 29.03 -7.07 -16.12
N LEU A 54 29.64 -6.07 -16.76
CA LEU A 54 29.50 -5.86 -18.20
C LEU A 54 30.06 -7.04 -18.98
N ASN A 55 31.22 -7.54 -18.59
CA ASN A 55 31.84 -8.73 -19.19
C ASN A 55 30.93 -9.97 -19.05
N PHE A 56 30.36 -10.21 -17.87
CA PHE A 56 29.38 -11.29 -17.68
C PHE A 56 28.19 -11.13 -18.62
N LEU A 57 27.65 -9.92 -18.78
CA LEU A 57 26.50 -9.66 -19.65
C LEU A 57 26.83 -9.83 -21.16
N ILE A 58 28.10 -9.72 -21.52
CA ILE A 58 28.56 -9.90 -22.92
C ILE A 58 28.94 -11.35 -23.21
N THR A 59 29.70 -11.98 -22.30
CA THR A 59 30.36 -13.27 -22.55
C THR A 59 29.90 -14.41 -21.70
N GLY A 60 29.21 -14.11 -20.56
CA GLY A 60 28.95 -15.06 -19.49
C GLY A 60 27.85 -16.08 -19.75
N THR A 61 27.07 -15.94 -20.83
CA THR A 61 25.96 -16.86 -21.13
C THR A 61 25.90 -17.27 -22.58
N VAL A 62 25.61 -18.55 -22.83
CA VAL A 62 25.51 -19.13 -24.18
C VAL A 62 24.28 -18.60 -24.95
N LYS A 63 23.21 -18.20 -24.25
CA LYS A 63 21.98 -17.66 -24.84
C LYS A 63 21.63 -16.32 -24.21
N CYS A 64 21.64 -15.28 -24.99
CA CYS A 64 21.22 -13.94 -24.55
C CYS A 64 19.69 -13.87 -24.51
N GLY A 65 19.11 -13.90 -23.31
CA GLY A 65 17.67 -13.66 -23.10
C GLY A 65 17.33 -12.16 -23.14
N SER A 66 16.03 -11.85 -23.33
CA SER A 66 15.53 -10.46 -23.37
C SER A 66 15.92 -9.64 -22.12
N LEU A 67 15.94 -10.24 -20.95
CA LEU A 67 16.35 -9.60 -19.69
C LEU A 67 17.85 -9.24 -19.71
N GLN A 68 18.70 -10.14 -20.22
CA GLN A 68 20.14 -9.91 -20.32
C GLN A 68 20.45 -8.79 -21.33
N ALA A 69 19.75 -8.79 -22.48
CA ALA A 69 19.87 -7.73 -23.46
C ALA A 69 19.47 -6.37 -22.89
N ALA A 70 18.37 -6.31 -22.12
CA ALA A 70 17.92 -5.09 -21.45
C ALA A 70 18.92 -4.61 -20.37
N LEU A 71 19.49 -5.52 -19.58
CA LEU A 71 20.52 -5.19 -18.59
C LEU A 71 21.79 -4.69 -19.28
N ARG A 72 22.23 -5.35 -20.34
CA ARG A 72 23.38 -4.91 -21.15
C ARG A 72 23.16 -3.51 -21.72
N ALA A 73 21.98 -3.24 -22.28
CA ALA A 73 21.64 -1.91 -22.78
C ALA A 73 21.68 -0.86 -21.68
N ALA A 74 21.19 -1.18 -20.47
CA ALA A 74 21.25 -0.29 -19.31
C ALA A 74 22.69 -0.03 -18.85
N PHE A 75 23.55 -1.05 -18.82
CA PHE A 75 24.98 -0.90 -18.47
C PHE A 75 25.80 -0.13 -19.55
N CYS A 76 25.34 -0.11 -20.79
CA CYS A 76 25.96 0.70 -21.85
C CYS A 76 25.35 2.12 -21.97
N ASN A 77 24.30 2.44 -21.19
CA ASN A 77 23.66 3.74 -21.26
C ASN A 77 24.35 4.76 -20.33
N ALA A 78 24.95 5.80 -20.92
CA ALA A 78 25.68 6.82 -20.16
C ALA A 78 24.83 7.49 -19.05
N THR A 79 23.56 7.78 -19.32
CA THR A 79 22.65 8.38 -18.31
C THR A 79 22.38 7.41 -17.15
N ALA A 80 22.16 6.12 -17.44
CA ALA A 80 21.96 5.12 -16.39
C ALA A 80 23.21 4.94 -15.53
N ILE A 81 24.40 4.97 -16.13
CA ILE A 81 25.68 4.93 -15.40
C ILE A 81 25.79 6.13 -14.47
N LYS A 82 25.53 7.35 -14.94
CA LYS A 82 25.55 8.57 -14.12
C LYS A 82 24.58 8.48 -12.96
N GLN A 83 23.35 7.99 -13.19
CA GLN A 83 22.36 7.77 -12.14
C GLN A 83 22.85 6.76 -11.08
N MET A 84 23.42 5.63 -11.53
CA MET A 84 24.00 4.64 -10.60
C MET A 84 25.16 5.22 -9.80
N CYS A 85 26.02 6.06 -10.40
CA CYS A 85 27.12 6.73 -9.72
C CYS A 85 26.60 7.63 -8.59
N VAL A 86 25.63 8.51 -8.89
CA VAL A 86 25.02 9.40 -7.89
C VAL A 86 24.39 8.60 -6.76
N LEU A 87 23.54 7.60 -7.07
CA LEU A 87 22.92 6.76 -6.05
C LEU A 87 23.97 5.99 -5.22
N GLY A 88 25.03 5.50 -5.87
CA GLY A 88 26.15 4.80 -5.20
C GLY A 88 26.88 5.68 -4.19
N VAL A 89 27.11 6.96 -4.53
CA VAL A 89 27.68 7.95 -3.59
C VAL A 89 26.78 8.13 -2.38
N PHE A 90 25.47 8.37 -2.58
CA PHE A 90 24.52 8.47 -1.48
C PHE A 90 24.41 7.16 -0.67
N GLY A 91 24.69 6.03 -1.30
CA GLY A 91 24.84 4.74 -0.62
C GLY A 91 25.94 4.74 0.43
N LYS A 92 27.06 5.39 0.13
CA LYS A 92 28.21 5.49 1.02
C LYS A 92 28.12 6.65 2.01
N LEU A 93 27.58 7.77 1.59
CA LEU A 93 27.52 8.96 2.44
C LEU A 93 26.36 8.96 3.43
N LEU A 94 25.23 8.37 3.05
CA LEU A 94 24.01 8.49 3.85
C LEU A 94 23.38 7.14 4.17
N SER A 95 22.94 6.36 3.15
CA SER A 95 22.04 5.24 3.39
C SER A 95 22.74 4.06 4.07
N GLY A 96 23.99 3.77 3.78
CA GLY A 96 24.80 2.76 4.46
C GLY A 96 25.09 3.14 5.92
N PRO A 97 25.72 4.30 6.17
CA PRO A 97 25.93 4.82 7.53
C PRO A 97 24.65 4.92 8.36
N TRP A 98 23.52 5.35 7.73
CA TRP A 98 22.21 5.36 8.38
C TRP A 98 21.83 3.97 8.90
N MET A 99 21.95 2.95 8.05
CA MET A 99 21.63 1.58 8.45
C MET A 99 22.56 1.06 9.54
N THR A 100 23.83 1.39 9.48
CA THR A 100 24.78 1.01 10.53
C THR A 100 24.45 1.70 11.84
N LYS A 101 24.27 3.01 11.83
CA LYS A 101 24.07 3.82 13.05
C LYS A 101 22.73 3.54 13.72
N PHE A 102 21.63 3.52 12.97
CA PHE A 102 20.30 3.41 13.53
C PHE A 102 19.78 1.98 13.68
N TYR A 103 20.37 1.01 12.99
CA TYR A 103 19.89 -0.36 13.00
C TYR A 103 20.87 -1.37 13.60
N VAL A 104 22.16 -1.19 13.42
CA VAL A 104 23.18 -2.10 13.98
C VAL A 104 23.61 -1.63 15.36
N SER A 105 23.92 -0.33 15.52
CA SER A 105 24.33 0.24 16.81
C SER A 105 23.21 0.35 17.84
N ALA A 106 21.97 0.02 17.47
CA ALA A 106 20.83 0.02 18.39
C ALA A 106 20.90 -1.05 19.50
N GLU A 107 21.86 -1.96 19.44
CA GLU A 107 22.20 -2.87 20.54
C GLU A 107 23.03 -2.17 21.63
N ASP A 108 23.62 -1.01 21.32
CA ASP A 108 24.33 -0.17 22.27
C ASP A 108 23.35 0.62 23.13
N ALA A 109 23.29 0.33 24.42
CA ALA A 109 22.40 0.98 25.38
C ALA A 109 22.62 2.50 25.51
N SER A 110 23.76 3.03 25.00
CA SER A 110 24.07 4.46 25.01
C SER A 110 23.37 5.25 23.89
N PHE A 111 22.77 4.56 22.89
CA PHE A 111 22.17 5.20 21.73
C PHE A 111 20.64 5.20 21.85
N ASP A 112 20.07 6.35 22.19
CA ASP A 112 18.64 6.56 22.37
C ASP A 112 18.01 7.41 21.25
N HIS A 113 16.68 7.52 21.26
CA HIS A 113 15.93 8.32 20.27
C HIS A 113 16.33 9.80 20.28
N LEU A 114 16.65 10.36 21.43
CA LEU A 114 16.95 11.78 21.59
C LEU A 114 18.32 12.10 21.01
N THR A 115 19.31 11.23 21.23
CA THR A 115 20.61 11.24 20.56
C THR A 115 20.44 11.13 19.05
N GLY A 116 19.56 10.23 18.59
CA GLY A 116 19.21 10.07 17.17
C GLY A 116 18.70 11.36 16.54
N ILE A 117 17.85 12.13 17.22
CA ILE A 117 17.35 13.43 16.73
C ILE A 117 18.51 14.43 16.52
N GLN A 118 19.47 14.47 17.45
CA GLN A 118 20.64 15.37 17.31
C GLN A 118 21.51 14.98 16.13
N ILE A 119 21.72 13.68 15.91
CA ILE A 119 22.43 13.19 14.73
C ILE A 119 21.73 13.60 13.44
N VAL A 120 20.41 13.49 13.36
CA VAL A 120 19.64 13.90 12.19
C VAL A 120 19.74 15.42 11.95
N LYS A 121 19.80 16.24 13.00
CA LYS A 121 20.08 17.67 12.87
C LYS A 121 21.44 17.93 12.21
N ASN A 122 22.48 17.25 12.68
CA ASN A 122 23.84 17.37 12.15
C ASN A 122 23.90 16.93 10.67
N ILE A 123 23.21 15.84 10.32
CA ILE A 123 23.07 15.40 8.93
C ILE A 123 22.39 16.46 8.07
N LEU A 124 21.32 17.06 8.57
CA LEU A 124 20.59 18.11 7.84
C LEU A 124 21.49 19.31 7.55
N GLU A 125 22.30 19.76 8.52
CA GLU A 125 23.27 20.84 8.30
C GLU A 125 24.35 20.43 7.29
N THR A 126 24.86 19.19 7.36
CA THR A 126 25.82 18.67 6.39
C THR A 126 25.23 18.64 4.96
N VAL A 127 23.96 18.23 4.83
CA VAL A 127 23.25 18.23 3.54
C VAL A 127 23.11 19.65 2.99
N LYS A 128 22.75 20.63 3.81
CA LYS A 128 22.66 22.03 3.43
C LYS A 128 24.02 22.60 2.95
N LEU A 129 25.09 22.25 3.64
CA LEU A 129 26.46 22.63 3.21
C LEU A 129 26.80 22.00 1.86
N CYS A 130 26.45 20.73 1.63
CA CYS A 130 26.69 20.07 0.34
C CYS A 130 25.85 20.66 -0.80
N LYS A 131 24.69 21.25 -0.52
CA LYS A 131 23.86 21.90 -1.54
C LYS A 131 24.54 23.16 -2.13
N SER A 132 25.37 23.87 -1.37
CA SER A 132 26.12 25.00 -1.91
C SER A 132 27.21 24.61 -2.90
N ASN A 133 27.73 23.37 -2.81
CA ASN A 133 28.71 22.82 -3.75
C ASN A 133 28.46 21.30 -3.94
N PRO A 134 27.50 20.89 -4.79
CA PRO A 134 27.17 19.50 -4.99
C PRO A 134 28.32 18.65 -5.54
N ALA A 135 29.25 19.24 -6.29
CA ALA A 135 30.43 18.53 -6.83
C ALA A 135 31.35 18.03 -5.71
N ALA A 136 31.45 18.76 -4.60
CA ALA A 136 32.29 18.39 -3.45
C ALA A 136 31.86 17.08 -2.78
N VAL A 137 30.63 16.60 -3.05
CA VAL A 137 30.13 15.33 -2.53
C VAL A 137 30.99 14.14 -2.97
N PHE A 138 31.59 14.20 -4.18
CA PHE A 138 32.44 13.15 -4.74
C PHE A 138 33.88 13.13 -4.19
N CYS A 139 34.27 14.17 -3.45
CA CYS A 139 35.62 14.30 -2.89
C CYS A 139 35.60 14.26 -1.34
N ARG A 140 34.47 13.89 -0.73
CA ARG A 140 34.37 13.87 0.73
C ARG A 140 35.21 12.74 1.33
N THR A 141 35.89 13.08 2.43
CA THR A 141 36.63 12.11 3.26
C THR A 141 35.81 11.58 4.44
N THR A 142 34.66 12.22 4.73
CA THR A 142 33.73 11.81 5.76
C THR A 142 32.33 11.62 5.20
N ASP A 143 31.58 10.70 5.79
CA ASP A 143 30.16 10.55 5.49
C ASP A 143 29.32 11.70 6.08
N PHE A 144 27.99 11.63 5.93
CA PHE A 144 27.09 12.68 6.47
C PHE A 144 26.92 12.59 8.01
N PHE A 145 27.43 11.53 8.63
CA PHE A 145 27.46 11.35 10.07
C PHE A 145 28.78 11.85 10.69
N GLY A 146 29.75 12.26 9.87
CA GLY A 146 31.07 12.71 10.28
C GLY A 146 32.10 11.58 10.45
N GLU A 147 31.76 10.33 10.13
CA GLU A 147 32.65 9.20 10.21
C GLU A 147 33.59 9.17 8.99
N MET A 148 34.84 8.78 9.23
CA MET A 148 35.85 8.70 8.17
C MET A 148 35.51 7.62 7.15
N LEU A 149 35.56 7.96 5.89
CA LEU A 149 35.42 7.04 4.78
C LEU A 149 36.74 6.34 4.46
N PRO A 150 36.70 5.11 3.96
CA PRO A 150 37.89 4.44 3.44
C PRO A 150 38.56 5.29 2.35
N SER A 151 39.89 5.32 2.34
CA SER A 151 40.64 6.01 1.28
C SER A 151 40.19 5.52 -0.10
N ASN A 152 40.06 6.44 -1.05
CA ASN A 152 39.67 6.17 -2.43
C ASN A 152 38.32 5.47 -2.63
N VAL A 153 37.39 5.63 -1.67
CA VAL A 153 36.07 4.98 -1.73
C VAL A 153 35.29 5.36 -3.00
N PHE A 154 35.50 6.58 -3.54
CA PHE A 154 34.84 7.07 -4.73
C PHE A 154 35.66 6.91 -6.02
N GLU A 155 36.87 6.38 -5.94
CA GLU A 155 37.70 6.14 -7.11
C GLU A 155 36.98 5.32 -8.21
N PRO A 156 36.26 4.23 -7.93
CA PRO A 156 35.51 3.52 -8.96
C PRO A 156 34.47 4.39 -9.66
N ILE A 157 33.89 5.36 -8.96
CA ILE A 157 32.89 6.28 -9.50
C ILE A 157 33.56 7.32 -10.41
N THR A 158 34.61 7.96 -9.91
CA THR A 158 35.35 9.01 -10.66
C THR A 158 36.07 8.48 -11.89
N ASN A 159 36.50 7.22 -11.83
CA ASN A 159 37.10 6.56 -12.98
C ASN A 159 36.09 6.19 -14.07
N LEU A 160 34.87 5.87 -13.71
CA LEU A 160 33.85 5.45 -14.65
C LEU A 160 32.98 6.62 -15.16
N CYS A 161 32.82 7.67 -14.38
CA CYS A 161 31.88 8.75 -14.64
C CYS A 161 32.54 10.12 -14.51
N CYS A 162 32.52 10.91 -15.57
CA CYS A 162 32.88 12.32 -15.49
C CYS A 162 31.85 13.10 -14.66
N ILE A 163 32.35 13.93 -13.76
CA ILE A 163 31.48 14.79 -12.89
C ILE A 163 31.13 16.04 -13.73
N ASP A 164 30.21 15.89 -14.63
CA ASP A 164 29.66 16.96 -15.46
C ASP A 164 28.42 17.61 -14.88
N ASP A 165 27.89 18.63 -15.54
CA ASP A 165 26.69 19.36 -15.12
C ASP A 165 25.48 18.46 -14.91
N GLN A 166 25.35 17.37 -15.69
CA GLN A 166 24.26 16.42 -15.53
C GLN A 166 24.37 15.66 -14.21
N VAL A 167 25.55 15.21 -13.83
CA VAL A 167 25.83 14.52 -12.55
C VAL A 167 25.62 15.50 -11.39
N ILE A 168 26.09 16.75 -11.54
CA ILE A 168 25.91 17.81 -10.53
C ILE A 168 24.43 18.10 -10.32
N ASN A 169 23.63 18.21 -11.38
CA ASN A 169 22.20 18.46 -11.30
C ASN A 169 21.45 17.28 -10.62
N MET A 170 21.80 16.04 -10.97
CA MET A 170 21.24 14.84 -10.31
C MET A 170 21.60 14.81 -8.83
N THR A 171 22.85 15.14 -8.48
CA THR A 171 23.31 15.21 -7.08
C THR A 171 22.56 16.27 -6.30
N SER A 172 22.38 17.46 -6.89
CA SER A 172 21.60 18.55 -6.30
C SER A 172 20.15 18.14 -6.07
N ALA A 173 19.52 17.45 -7.03
CA ALA A 173 18.15 16.93 -6.86
C ALA A 173 18.06 15.91 -5.73
N CYS A 174 19.06 15.01 -5.58
CA CYS A 174 19.11 14.07 -4.47
C CYS A 174 19.30 14.78 -3.12
N LEU A 175 20.17 15.79 -3.02
CA LEU A 175 20.38 16.57 -1.80
C LEU A 175 19.10 17.31 -1.39
N ASN A 176 18.39 17.92 -2.35
CA ASN A 176 17.09 18.55 -2.09
C ASN A 176 16.07 17.55 -1.57
N ALA A 177 15.96 16.37 -2.21
CA ALA A 177 15.04 15.33 -1.77
C ALA A 177 15.37 14.82 -0.37
N VAL A 178 16.65 14.65 -0.02
CA VAL A 178 17.10 14.26 1.33
C VAL A 178 16.70 15.32 2.35
N GLU A 179 16.98 16.59 2.08
CA GLU A 179 16.58 17.71 2.98
C GLU A 179 15.06 17.71 3.21
N ASP A 180 14.27 17.64 2.14
CA ASP A 180 12.81 17.63 2.22
C ASP A 180 12.28 16.45 3.06
N VAL A 181 12.86 15.26 2.88
CA VAL A 181 12.48 14.08 3.66
C VAL A 181 12.85 14.27 5.13
N LEU A 182 14.07 14.73 5.45
CA LEU A 182 14.50 14.92 6.82
C LEU A 182 13.66 15.99 7.53
N ILE A 183 13.40 17.11 6.87
CA ILE A 183 12.54 18.19 7.43
C ILE A 183 11.12 17.63 7.66
N ARG A 184 10.52 16.99 6.67
CA ARG A 184 9.16 16.46 6.77
C ARG A 184 9.01 15.46 7.91
N GLN A 185 10.00 14.57 8.10
CA GLN A 185 9.94 13.52 9.11
C GLN A 185 10.28 14.03 10.52
N TYR A 186 11.23 14.95 10.64
CA TYR A 186 11.82 15.30 11.93
C TYR A 186 11.50 16.72 12.43
N LYS A 187 10.89 17.61 11.63
CA LYS A 187 10.59 19.00 12.01
C LYS A 187 9.93 19.12 13.38
N LYS A 188 9.00 18.23 13.70
CA LYS A 188 8.29 18.22 14.99
C LYS A 188 9.22 17.94 16.18
N TYR A 189 10.31 17.22 15.95
CA TYR A 189 11.23 16.79 16.98
C TYR A 189 12.41 17.76 17.15
N PHE A 190 12.69 18.58 16.15
CA PHE A 190 13.80 19.54 16.21
C PHE A 190 13.60 20.66 17.26
N SER A 191 12.35 20.94 17.63
CA SER A 191 12.00 21.93 18.65
C SER A 191 11.83 21.35 20.06
N LEU A 192 12.06 20.04 20.26
CA LEU A 192 11.90 19.41 21.56
C LEU A 192 13.00 19.87 22.53
N SER A 193 12.60 20.30 23.72
CA SER A 193 13.50 20.45 24.87
C SER A 193 13.78 19.08 25.47
N ILE A 194 15.05 18.66 25.41
CA ILE A 194 15.47 17.36 25.96
C ILE A 194 15.67 17.55 27.46
N THR A 195 14.70 17.04 28.25
CA THR A 195 14.77 17.01 29.71
C THR A 195 15.17 15.62 30.22
N GLU A 196 15.67 15.52 31.45
CA GLU A 196 15.97 14.21 32.06
C GLU A 196 14.73 13.33 32.22
N THR A 197 13.58 13.92 32.49
CA THR A 197 12.29 13.20 32.52
C THR A 197 11.98 12.57 31.16
N LEU A 198 12.14 13.31 30.08
CA LEU A 198 11.91 12.82 28.73
C LEU A 198 12.90 11.70 28.37
N LYS A 199 14.16 11.78 28.79
CA LYS A 199 15.14 10.71 28.61
C LYS A 199 14.73 9.43 29.34
N GLN A 200 14.24 9.54 30.58
CA GLN A 200 13.77 8.39 31.35
C GLN A 200 12.54 7.77 30.73
N GLU A 201 11.56 8.58 30.28
CA GLU A 201 10.35 8.08 29.62
C GLU A 201 10.64 7.36 28.30
N THR A 202 11.65 7.80 27.57
CA THR A 202 12.01 7.24 26.25
C THR A 202 13.12 6.19 26.31
N ALA A 203 13.73 5.95 27.48
CA ALA A 203 14.87 5.03 27.62
C ALA A 203 14.61 3.60 27.14
N SER A 204 13.35 3.13 27.24
CA SER A 204 12.95 1.81 26.74
C SER A 204 12.53 1.79 25.28
N ALA A 205 12.41 2.96 24.65
CA ALA A 205 11.95 3.06 23.27
C ALA A 205 13.09 2.72 22.30
N ARG A 206 12.84 1.77 21.40
CA ARG A 206 13.83 1.38 20.40
C ARG A 206 13.86 2.37 19.23
N LEU A 207 15.04 2.61 18.68
CA LEU A 207 15.30 3.52 17.57
C LEU A 207 14.65 3.12 16.24
N HIS A 208 14.21 1.88 16.14
CA HIS A 208 13.71 1.29 14.92
C HIS A 208 12.59 0.28 15.20
N ASN A 209 11.85 -0.05 14.16
CA ASN A 209 10.77 -1.03 14.20
C ASN A 209 11.19 -2.45 13.73
N ILE A 210 12.49 -2.76 13.71
CA ILE A 210 13.00 -4.05 13.20
C ILE A 210 12.34 -5.23 13.92
N ASP A 211 12.14 -5.15 15.23
CA ASP A 211 11.49 -6.24 15.98
C ASP A 211 10.07 -6.50 15.45
N SER A 212 9.33 -5.44 15.15
CA SER A 212 8.00 -5.55 14.55
C SER A 212 8.08 -6.09 13.12
N GLU A 213 9.04 -5.62 12.32
CA GLU A 213 9.25 -6.11 10.95
C GLU A 213 9.71 -7.57 10.94
N GLU A 214 10.56 -7.97 11.88
CA GLU A 214 10.98 -9.36 12.04
C GLU A 214 9.80 -10.26 12.39
N LEU A 215 8.95 -9.84 13.34
CA LEU A 215 7.71 -10.56 13.69
C LEU A 215 6.78 -10.70 12.48
N MET A 216 6.61 -9.65 11.69
CA MET A 216 5.81 -9.69 10.47
C MET A 216 6.44 -10.58 9.40
N GLY A 217 7.77 -10.56 9.27
CA GLY A 217 8.52 -11.45 8.39
C GLY A 217 8.36 -12.91 8.79
N MET A 218 8.53 -13.24 10.08
CA MET A 218 8.30 -14.58 10.63
C MET A 218 6.85 -15.05 10.42
N PHE A 219 5.88 -14.14 10.61
CA PHE A 219 4.47 -14.43 10.37
C PHE A 219 4.21 -14.80 8.91
N SER A 220 4.72 -13.98 7.99
CA SER A 220 4.57 -14.20 6.55
C SER A 220 5.22 -15.50 6.09
N GLU A 221 6.41 -15.82 6.61
CA GLU A 221 7.08 -17.08 6.34
C GLU A 221 6.31 -18.28 6.87
N CYS A 222 5.84 -18.22 8.12
CA CYS A 222 5.01 -19.28 8.72
C CYS A 222 3.71 -19.48 7.92
N LYS A 223 3.08 -18.39 7.47
CA LYS A 223 1.85 -18.45 6.67
C LYS A 223 2.12 -19.05 5.29
N GLY A 224 3.24 -18.73 4.66
CA GLY A 224 3.67 -19.32 3.39
C GLY A 224 3.93 -20.83 3.50
N ARG A 225 4.57 -21.28 4.58
CA ARG A 225 4.85 -22.70 4.83
C ARG A 225 3.61 -23.49 5.25
N SER A 226 2.67 -22.85 5.92
CA SER A 226 1.45 -23.48 6.45
C SER A 226 0.21 -22.61 6.15
N PRO A 227 -0.27 -22.59 4.90
CA PRO A 227 -1.36 -21.69 4.47
C PRO A 227 -2.66 -21.85 5.27
N ASN A 228 -2.94 -23.07 5.72
CA ASN A 228 -4.15 -23.42 6.48
C ASN A 228 -4.01 -23.18 8.01
N ALA A 229 -2.80 -22.80 8.48
CA ALA A 229 -2.60 -22.53 9.89
C ALA A 229 -3.37 -21.29 10.34
N THR A 230 -3.98 -21.37 11.52
CA THR A 230 -4.68 -20.22 12.11
C THR A 230 -3.69 -19.17 12.57
N THR A 231 -4.10 -17.90 12.55
CA THR A 231 -3.29 -16.78 13.10
C THR A 231 -2.87 -17.03 14.54
N CYS A 232 -3.76 -17.62 15.36
CA CYS A 232 -3.47 -17.97 16.73
C CYS A 232 -2.30 -18.96 16.83
N TYR A 233 -2.30 -20.03 16.03
CA TYR A 233 -1.21 -21.01 16.00
C TYR A 233 0.12 -20.37 15.59
N ILE A 234 0.12 -19.59 14.53
CA ILE A 234 1.32 -18.89 14.03
C ILE A 234 1.86 -17.94 15.10
N SER A 235 0.98 -17.14 15.74
CA SER A 235 1.35 -16.21 16.81
C SER A 235 1.97 -16.95 18.01
N CYS A 236 1.37 -18.07 18.45
CA CYS A 236 1.94 -18.87 19.53
C CYS A 236 3.32 -19.44 19.18
N LYS A 237 3.49 -19.93 17.95
CA LYS A 237 4.78 -20.45 17.47
C LYS A 237 5.87 -19.38 17.44
N ILE A 238 5.53 -18.17 16.97
CA ILE A 238 6.47 -17.05 16.95
C ILE A 238 6.86 -16.62 18.36
N ARG A 239 5.87 -16.46 19.26
CA ARG A 239 6.10 -16.10 20.66
C ARG A 239 6.98 -17.13 21.36
N SER A 240 6.68 -18.44 21.19
CA SER A 240 7.49 -19.51 21.76
C SER A 240 8.93 -19.45 21.32
N LYS A 241 9.19 -19.19 20.02
CA LYS A 241 10.55 -19.04 19.48
C LYS A 241 11.26 -17.80 20.03
N LYS A 242 10.59 -16.64 20.03
CA LYS A 242 11.20 -15.38 20.50
C LYS A 242 11.48 -15.36 21.99
N ASN A 243 10.61 -15.96 22.79
CA ASN A 243 10.76 -16.04 24.25
C ASN A 243 11.60 -17.23 24.69
N ARG A 244 12.18 -18.00 23.75
CA ARG A 244 12.94 -19.22 24.07
C ARG A 244 12.18 -20.13 25.04
N THR A 245 10.87 -20.31 24.81
CA THR A 245 9.98 -21.01 25.75
C THR A 245 10.40 -22.47 25.97
N ILE A 246 10.98 -23.11 24.95
CA ILE A 246 11.47 -24.48 25.07
C ILE A 246 12.69 -24.53 25.98
N ASP A 247 13.67 -23.63 25.76
CA ASP A 247 14.89 -23.55 26.60
C ASP A 247 14.54 -23.30 28.07
N TYR A 248 13.53 -22.43 28.32
CA TYR A 248 13.00 -22.21 29.66
C TYR A 248 12.38 -23.48 30.25
N LEU A 249 11.55 -24.19 29.48
CA LEU A 249 10.95 -25.44 29.95
C LEU A 249 11.99 -26.51 30.24
N ASP A 250 13.06 -26.56 29.44
CA ASP A 250 14.15 -27.52 29.65
C ASP A 250 15.03 -27.17 30.86
N SER A 251 15.08 -25.91 31.29
CA SER A 251 15.75 -25.46 32.50
C SER A 251 15.01 -25.80 33.81
N LEU A 252 13.73 -26.18 33.72
CA LEU A 252 12.93 -26.51 34.90
C LEU A 252 13.13 -27.95 35.37
N VAL A 253 13.04 -28.16 36.70
CA VAL A 253 12.96 -29.50 37.29
C VAL A 253 11.72 -30.21 36.75
N GLN A 254 11.79 -31.52 36.53
CA GLN A 254 10.79 -32.39 35.89
C GLN A 254 9.37 -32.13 36.41
N LEU A 255 9.15 -32.13 37.71
CA LEU A 255 7.84 -31.92 38.34
C LEU A 255 7.30 -30.54 38.02
N SER A 256 8.10 -29.48 38.08
CA SER A 256 7.73 -28.11 37.77
C SER A 256 7.37 -27.96 36.29
N ARG A 257 8.18 -28.56 35.41
CA ARG A 257 7.94 -28.61 33.97
C ARG A 257 6.57 -29.24 33.67
N GLU A 258 6.27 -30.39 34.23
CA GLU A 258 4.98 -31.07 34.02
C GLU A 258 3.81 -30.24 34.52
N ASN A 259 3.91 -29.60 35.67
CA ASN A 259 2.88 -28.73 36.23
C ASN A 259 2.63 -27.52 35.32
N VAL A 260 3.68 -26.84 34.82
CA VAL A 260 3.57 -25.72 33.90
C VAL A 260 2.89 -26.15 32.58
N VAL A 261 3.27 -27.31 32.03
CA VAL A 261 2.68 -27.84 30.80
C VAL A 261 1.21 -28.19 31.01
N LYS A 262 0.84 -28.89 32.09
CA LYS A 262 -0.56 -29.23 32.43
C LYS A 262 -1.40 -27.98 32.59
N TRP A 263 -0.92 -26.99 33.35
CA TRP A 263 -1.60 -25.71 33.54
C TRP A 263 -1.77 -24.96 32.22
N SER A 264 -0.74 -24.93 31.38
CA SER A 264 -0.75 -24.26 30.06
C SER A 264 -1.79 -24.88 29.14
N ILE A 265 -1.90 -26.21 29.10
CA ILE A 265 -2.91 -26.92 28.29
C ILE A 265 -4.33 -26.58 28.77
N PHE A 266 -4.56 -26.60 30.07
CA PHE A 266 -5.88 -26.27 30.65
C PHE A 266 -6.28 -24.84 30.33
N THR A 267 -5.37 -23.89 30.58
CA THR A 267 -5.58 -22.45 30.32
C THR A 267 -5.80 -22.19 28.82
N ALA A 268 -5.02 -22.82 27.95
CA ALA A 268 -5.18 -22.67 26.50
C ALA A 268 -6.54 -23.15 25.98
N ARG A 269 -7.12 -24.18 26.59
CA ARG A 269 -8.47 -24.66 26.23
C ARG A 269 -9.54 -23.62 26.62
N LYS A 270 -9.43 -23.02 27.80
CA LYS A 270 -10.34 -21.97 28.29
C LYS A 270 -10.25 -20.72 27.41
N GLU A 271 -9.01 -20.27 27.10
CA GLU A 271 -8.78 -19.10 26.25
C GLU A 271 -9.24 -19.32 24.81
N ARG A 272 -9.07 -20.51 24.25
CA ARG A 272 -9.60 -20.82 22.90
C ARG A 272 -11.12 -20.66 22.83
N LYS A 273 -11.87 -21.06 23.87
CA LYS A 273 -13.31 -20.88 23.91
C LYS A 273 -13.68 -19.39 23.93
N ARG A 274 -13.00 -18.60 24.77
CA ARG A 274 -13.20 -17.14 24.87
C ARG A 274 -12.88 -16.45 23.53
N ASN A 275 -11.77 -16.78 22.92
CA ASN A 275 -11.35 -16.21 21.65
C ASN A 275 -12.31 -16.53 20.49
N ARG A 276 -12.93 -17.74 20.48
CA ARG A 276 -13.94 -18.09 19.47
C ARG A 276 -15.15 -17.17 19.55
N LEU A 277 -15.63 -16.85 20.75
CA LEU A 277 -16.75 -15.92 20.97
C LEU A 277 -16.39 -14.52 20.51
N GLN A 278 -15.21 -14.03 20.91
CA GLN A 278 -14.72 -12.72 20.50
C GLN A 278 -14.54 -12.61 18.99
N HIS A 279 -13.99 -13.63 18.34
CA HIS A 279 -13.86 -13.67 16.88
C HIS A 279 -15.23 -13.71 16.17
N ALA A 280 -16.23 -14.34 16.75
CA ALA A 280 -17.59 -14.32 16.20
C ALA A 280 -18.18 -12.92 16.24
N GLN A 281 -18.03 -12.21 17.37
CA GLN A 281 -18.46 -10.80 17.51
C GLN A 281 -17.72 -9.88 16.51
N ILE A 282 -16.40 -10.01 16.39
CA ILE A 282 -15.62 -9.21 15.43
C ILE A 282 -16.09 -9.46 13.99
N ARG A 283 -16.38 -10.72 13.62
CA ARG A 283 -16.90 -11.05 12.29
C ARG A 283 -18.26 -10.41 12.03
N SER A 284 -19.16 -10.40 13.03
CA SER A 284 -20.45 -9.71 12.91
C SER A 284 -20.26 -8.23 12.61
N VAL A 285 -19.43 -7.54 13.40
CA VAL A 285 -19.13 -6.11 13.19
C VAL A 285 -18.51 -5.83 11.83
N ILE A 286 -17.60 -6.70 11.36
CA ILE A 286 -17.00 -6.55 10.03
C ILE A 286 -18.06 -6.73 8.95
N TYR A 287 -18.93 -7.72 9.07
CA TYR A 287 -20.02 -7.96 8.13
C TYR A 287 -20.96 -6.74 8.02
N GLU A 288 -21.41 -6.22 9.17
CA GLU A 288 -22.25 -5.02 9.23
C GLU A 288 -21.59 -3.82 8.54
N LYS A 289 -20.30 -3.57 8.83
CA LYS A 289 -19.53 -2.49 8.17
C LYS A 289 -19.41 -2.69 6.66
N GLN A 290 -19.21 -3.92 6.20
CA GLN A 290 -19.12 -4.24 4.77
C GLN A 290 -20.47 -4.04 4.08
N THR A 291 -21.56 -4.46 4.72
CA THR A 291 -22.93 -4.26 4.21
C THR A 291 -23.26 -2.78 4.10
N CYS A 292 -23.01 -2.00 5.15
CA CYS A 292 -23.20 -0.55 5.12
C CYS A 292 -22.36 0.12 4.00
N LYS A 293 -21.10 -0.27 3.87
CA LYS A 293 -20.24 0.26 2.80
C LYS A 293 -20.77 -0.07 1.40
N ARG A 294 -21.30 -1.29 1.20
CA ARG A 294 -21.92 -1.69 -0.08
C ARG A 294 -23.13 -0.81 -0.38
N GLN A 295 -24.04 -0.67 0.59
CA GLN A 295 -25.22 0.20 0.44
C GLN A 295 -24.85 1.65 0.07
N MET A 296 -23.81 2.22 0.74
CA MET A 296 -23.32 3.56 0.40
C MET A 296 -22.76 3.66 -1.03
N LEU A 297 -22.10 2.60 -1.52
CA LEU A 297 -21.59 2.56 -2.90
C LEU A 297 -22.74 2.46 -3.91
N ASP A 298 -23.71 1.60 -3.65
CA ASP A 298 -24.90 1.41 -4.50
C ASP A 298 -25.71 2.72 -4.60
N GLU A 299 -25.93 3.40 -3.46
CA GLU A 299 -26.55 4.73 -3.46
C GLU A 299 -25.75 5.77 -4.26
N LYS A 300 -24.43 5.75 -4.14
CA LYS A 300 -23.56 6.67 -4.90
C LYS A 300 -23.64 6.40 -6.40
N GLU A 301 -23.69 5.13 -6.80
CA GLU A 301 -23.86 4.75 -8.21
C GLU A 301 -25.23 5.13 -8.72
N LYS A 302 -26.30 4.90 -7.93
CA LYS A 302 -27.67 5.34 -8.26
C LYS A 302 -27.73 6.85 -8.48
N ARG A 303 -27.18 7.65 -7.56
CA ARG A 303 -27.12 9.13 -7.70
C ARG A 303 -26.29 9.57 -8.92
N LYS A 304 -25.23 8.83 -9.27
CA LYS A 304 -24.42 9.11 -10.47
C LYS A 304 -25.21 8.83 -11.75
N LEU A 305 -25.96 7.73 -11.79
CA LEU A 305 -26.82 7.38 -12.90
C LEU A 305 -27.95 8.40 -13.07
N GLU A 306 -28.63 8.78 -11.99
CA GLU A 306 -29.67 9.80 -11.99
C GLU A 306 -29.18 11.14 -12.57
N ARG A 307 -27.97 11.59 -12.14
CA ARG A 307 -27.36 12.82 -12.70
C ARG A 307 -27.08 12.69 -14.20
N LYS A 308 -26.67 11.51 -14.66
CA LYS A 308 -26.41 11.25 -16.07
C LYS A 308 -27.70 11.29 -16.88
N LEU A 309 -28.74 10.60 -16.41
CA LEU A 309 -30.06 10.58 -17.06
C LEU A 309 -30.73 11.96 -17.12
N LYS A 310 -30.53 12.79 -16.09
CA LYS A 310 -31.04 14.19 -16.10
C LYS A 310 -30.54 15.02 -17.27
N LEU A 311 -29.35 14.74 -17.78
CA LEU A 311 -28.70 15.48 -18.87
C LEU A 311 -28.90 14.84 -20.24
N MET A 312 -29.53 13.67 -20.35
CA MET A 312 -29.69 12.93 -21.61
C MET A 312 -31.03 13.24 -22.27
N THR A 313 -31.03 13.32 -23.59
CA THR A 313 -32.23 13.35 -24.41
C THR A 313 -32.82 11.96 -24.58
N PHE A 314 -34.08 11.86 -25.03
CA PHE A 314 -34.74 10.57 -25.32
C PHE A 314 -33.89 9.68 -26.25
N SER A 315 -33.39 10.24 -27.35
CA SER A 315 -32.56 9.50 -28.31
C SER A 315 -31.28 9.00 -27.70
N GLN A 316 -30.66 9.78 -26.80
CA GLN A 316 -29.44 9.38 -26.07
C GLN A 316 -29.73 8.27 -25.06
N ILE A 317 -30.87 8.32 -24.35
CA ILE A 317 -31.30 7.27 -23.41
C ILE A 317 -31.56 5.97 -24.16
N LYS A 318 -32.33 6.05 -25.28
CA LYS A 318 -32.60 4.90 -26.14
C LYS A 318 -31.32 4.24 -26.67
N ASN A 319 -30.35 5.04 -27.10
CA ASN A 319 -29.07 4.51 -27.58
C ASN A 319 -28.18 3.94 -26.45
N PHE A 320 -28.28 4.48 -25.25
CA PHE A 320 -27.51 4.02 -24.09
C PHE A 320 -28.03 2.67 -23.57
N TYR A 321 -29.37 2.51 -23.53
CA TYR A 321 -30.03 1.28 -23.12
C TYR A 321 -30.53 0.48 -24.35
N LYS A 322 -29.66 -0.33 -24.94
CA LYS A 322 -29.93 -1.06 -26.18
C LYS A 322 -31.04 -2.12 -26.10
N GLN A 323 -31.50 -2.49 -24.89
CA GLN A 323 -32.42 -3.61 -24.63
C GLN A 323 -33.76 -3.17 -24.02
N LEU A 324 -34.20 -1.94 -24.20
CA LEU A 324 -35.52 -1.49 -23.72
C LEU A 324 -36.64 -2.18 -24.52
N SER A 325 -37.66 -2.65 -23.81
CA SER A 325 -38.89 -3.17 -24.44
C SER A 325 -39.67 -2.07 -25.10
N THR A 326 -40.55 -2.42 -26.03
CA THR A 326 -41.45 -1.48 -26.71
C THR A 326 -42.24 -0.66 -25.69
N LYS A 327 -42.79 -1.33 -24.67
CA LYS A 327 -43.53 -0.69 -23.59
C LYS A 327 -42.70 0.32 -22.79
N GLN A 328 -41.46 -0.02 -22.44
CA GLN A 328 -40.53 0.89 -21.77
C GLN A 328 -40.18 2.11 -22.63
N LEU A 329 -40.09 1.95 -23.94
CA LEU A 329 -39.84 3.05 -24.89
C LEU A 329 -41.03 4.02 -24.95
N ASP A 330 -42.28 3.48 -24.99
CA ASP A 330 -43.49 4.29 -24.98
C ASP A 330 -43.66 5.04 -23.67
N ASP A 331 -43.47 4.35 -22.53
CA ASP A 331 -43.54 4.94 -21.21
C ASP A 331 -42.45 6.02 -21.01
N LEU A 332 -41.24 5.79 -21.53
CA LEU A 332 -40.14 6.75 -21.52
C LEU A 332 -40.46 8.00 -22.35
N ASP A 333 -41.06 7.84 -23.54
CA ASP A 333 -41.47 8.95 -24.39
C ASP A 333 -42.54 9.78 -23.68
N ASP A 334 -43.52 9.15 -23.05
CA ASP A 334 -44.56 9.82 -22.29
C ASP A 334 -44.01 10.60 -21.08
N VAL A 335 -43.05 10.03 -20.34
CA VAL A 335 -42.35 10.75 -19.27
C VAL A 335 -41.55 11.93 -19.83
N MET A 336 -40.80 11.72 -20.92
CA MET A 336 -39.97 12.78 -21.52
C MET A 336 -40.82 13.93 -22.10
N SER A 337 -42.00 13.61 -22.60
CA SER A 337 -42.96 14.58 -23.20
C SER A 337 -43.95 15.14 -22.19
N ASP A 338 -43.86 14.78 -20.89
CA ASP A 338 -44.77 15.16 -19.79
C ASP A 338 -46.25 14.74 -20.01
N ARG A 339 -46.50 13.66 -20.76
CA ARG A 339 -47.85 13.13 -21.07
C ARG A 339 -48.33 12.12 -20.01
N ILE A 340 -47.75 12.10 -18.84
CA ILE A 340 -48.03 11.11 -17.79
C ILE A 340 -49.04 11.57 -16.74
N VAL A 341 -49.42 12.85 -16.73
CA VAL A 341 -50.37 13.34 -15.71
C VAL A 341 -51.74 12.68 -15.93
N GLY A 342 -52.32 12.15 -14.86
CA GLY A 342 -53.59 11.40 -14.88
C GLY A 342 -53.44 9.91 -15.18
N ARG A 343 -52.27 9.43 -15.62
CA ARG A 343 -52.05 7.99 -15.89
C ARG A 343 -51.89 7.19 -14.58
N LYS A 344 -52.37 5.97 -14.63
CA LYS A 344 -52.10 4.96 -13.58
C LYS A 344 -50.73 4.33 -13.82
N LEU A 345 -50.11 3.89 -12.75
CA LEU A 345 -48.81 3.23 -12.80
C LEU A 345 -48.74 2.10 -11.78
N CYS A 346 -47.83 1.19 -12.04
CA CYS A 346 -47.38 0.16 -11.08
C CYS A 346 -45.90 0.38 -10.82
N HIS A 347 -45.53 0.45 -9.57
CA HIS A 347 -44.15 0.75 -9.15
C HIS A 347 -43.65 -0.28 -8.11
N GLU A 348 -42.55 -0.89 -8.40
CA GLU A 348 -41.89 -1.84 -7.52
C GLU A 348 -40.85 -1.13 -6.64
N TRP A 349 -41.03 -1.15 -5.33
CA TRP A 349 -40.11 -0.53 -4.37
C TRP A 349 -39.55 -1.56 -3.42
N TYR A 350 -38.28 -1.41 -3.09
CA TYR A 350 -37.64 -2.22 -2.06
C TYR A 350 -38.00 -1.71 -0.66
N ASP A 351 -38.78 -2.52 0.06
CA ASP A 351 -39.12 -2.25 1.45
C ASP A 351 -37.97 -2.70 2.37
N THR A 352 -37.34 -1.73 3.03
CA THR A 352 -36.19 -1.98 3.93
C THR A 352 -36.59 -2.70 5.21
N GLU A 353 -37.82 -2.54 5.69
CA GLU A 353 -38.31 -3.19 6.90
C GLU A 353 -38.60 -4.68 6.64
N GLN A 354 -39.17 -4.98 5.50
CA GLN A 354 -39.50 -6.35 5.12
C GLN A 354 -38.42 -7.06 4.33
N SER A 355 -37.35 -6.33 3.93
CA SER A 355 -36.24 -6.81 3.09
C SER A 355 -36.71 -7.50 1.81
N LYS A 356 -37.79 -7.01 1.19
CA LYS A 356 -38.36 -7.54 -0.05
C LYS A 356 -38.87 -6.42 -0.95
N ASN A 357 -39.03 -6.72 -2.23
CA ASN A 357 -39.70 -5.82 -3.16
C ASN A 357 -41.22 -5.87 -2.96
N VAL A 358 -41.83 -4.70 -2.91
CA VAL A 358 -43.28 -4.50 -2.74
C VAL A 358 -43.81 -3.69 -3.91
N ILE A 359 -44.93 -4.13 -4.48
CA ILE A 359 -45.55 -3.46 -5.61
C ILE A 359 -46.65 -2.51 -5.12
N TYR A 360 -46.57 -1.27 -5.57
CA TYR A 360 -47.56 -0.24 -5.31
C TYR A 360 -48.25 0.16 -6.62
N ASP A 361 -49.55 0.25 -6.58
CA ASP A 361 -50.31 0.94 -7.65
C ASP A 361 -50.35 2.43 -7.33
N GLY A 362 -50.34 3.26 -8.38
CA GLY A 362 -50.32 4.70 -8.18
C GLY A 362 -50.97 5.45 -9.35
N ARG A 363 -51.17 6.76 -9.16
CA ARG A 363 -51.65 7.68 -10.17
C ARG A 363 -50.86 8.97 -10.12
N VAL A 364 -50.47 9.49 -11.27
CA VAL A 364 -49.82 10.79 -11.38
C VAL A 364 -50.89 11.90 -11.30
N GLU A 365 -50.94 12.62 -10.18
CA GLU A 365 -51.96 13.61 -9.91
C GLU A 365 -51.65 14.95 -10.57
N LYS A 366 -50.43 15.45 -10.41
CA LYS A 366 -50.05 16.79 -10.93
C LYS A 366 -48.56 16.92 -11.16
N VAL A 367 -48.19 17.90 -11.97
CA VAL A 367 -46.80 18.30 -12.23
C VAL A 367 -46.56 19.75 -11.78
N LYS A 368 -45.48 19.98 -11.04
CA LYS A 368 -44.97 21.31 -10.70
C LYS A 368 -43.69 21.59 -11.48
N LYS A 369 -43.67 22.69 -12.25
CA LYS A 369 -42.46 23.16 -12.92
C LYS A 369 -41.64 24.04 -11.98
N ARG A 370 -40.39 23.68 -11.73
CA ARG A 370 -39.40 24.50 -11.00
C ARG A 370 -38.18 24.71 -11.90
N LEU A 371 -37.90 26.00 -12.22
CA LEU A 371 -36.72 26.47 -12.99
C LEU A 371 -36.10 25.48 -14.00
N GLN A 372 -35.45 24.44 -13.54
CA GLN A 372 -34.80 23.38 -14.34
C GLN A 372 -35.30 21.97 -14.07
N ASP A 373 -36.19 21.75 -13.09
CA ASP A 373 -36.71 20.44 -12.72
C ASP A 373 -38.24 20.41 -12.77
N ARG A 374 -38.78 19.26 -13.20
CA ARG A 374 -40.20 18.92 -13.07
C ARG A 374 -40.39 17.91 -11.97
N ILE A 375 -41.33 18.20 -11.07
CA ILE A 375 -41.67 17.36 -9.95
C ILE A 375 -43.11 16.89 -10.13
N TYR A 376 -43.28 15.59 -10.16
CA TYR A 376 -44.57 14.91 -10.24
C TYR A 376 -45.03 14.51 -8.85
N THR A 377 -46.27 14.78 -8.51
CA THR A 377 -46.92 14.23 -7.31
C THR A 377 -47.69 12.99 -7.75
N ILE A 378 -47.39 11.88 -7.12
CA ILE A 378 -47.98 10.57 -7.40
C ILE A 378 -48.62 10.07 -6.12
N SER A 379 -49.89 9.71 -6.20
CA SER A 379 -50.59 9.06 -5.09
C SER A 379 -50.44 7.56 -5.21
N TYR A 380 -49.90 6.93 -4.21
CA TYR A 380 -49.63 5.49 -4.16
C TYR A 380 -50.53 4.78 -3.18
N TRP A 381 -50.93 3.54 -3.48
CA TRP A 381 -51.61 2.60 -2.57
C TRP A 381 -51.06 1.19 -2.78
N LYS A 382 -51.09 0.36 -1.73
CA LYS A 382 -50.66 -1.03 -1.84
C LYS A 382 -51.64 -1.84 -2.68
N LYS A 383 -51.13 -2.64 -3.60
CA LYS A 383 -51.93 -3.38 -4.57
C LYS A 383 -52.88 -4.41 -3.92
N ASP A 384 -52.48 -4.97 -2.77
CA ASP A 384 -53.16 -6.07 -2.11
C ASP A 384 -54.02 -5.67 -0.89
N GLU A 385 -54.08 -4.36 -0.54
CA GLU A 385 -54.86 -3.86 0.61
C GLU A 385 -56.00 -2.97 0.09
N THR A 386 -57.27 -3.46 0.22
CA THR A 386 -58.47 -2.76 -0.21
C THR A 386 -58.80 -1.46 0.54
N ASP A 387 -58.21 -1.27 1.73
CA ASP A 387 -58.40 -0.12 2.64
C ASP A 387 -57.11 0.71 2.88
N SER A 388 -56.11 0.63 2.03
CA SER A 388 -54.90 1.42 2.20
C SER A 388 -55.13 2.90 1.84
N GLU A 389 -54.87 3.81 2.79
CA GLU A 389 -54.85 5.24 2.53
C GLU A 389 -53.81 5.58 1.45
N ALA A 390 -54.20 6.38 0.46
CA ALA A 390 -53.26 6.81 -0.58
C ALA A 390 -52.20 7.77 0.00
N VAL A 391 -50.95 7.50 -0.25
CA VAL A 391 -49.85 8.34 0.20
C VAL A 391 -49.25 9.11 -0.99
N ASP A 392 -49.27 10.44 -0.88
CA ASP A 392 -48.68 11.31 -1.88
C ASP A 392 -47.17 11.35 -1.81
N TYR A 393 -46.49 11.00 -2.91
CA TYR A 393 -45.06 11.06 -3.06
C TYR A 393 -44.62 11.97 -4.20
N CYS A 394 -43.54 12.73 -3.99
CA CYS A 394 -43.04 13.67 -4.99
C CYS A 394 -41.79 13.13 -5.69
N MET A 395 -41.87 12.85 -6.98
CA MET A 395 -40.76 12.35 -7.79
C MET A 395 -40.31 13.37 -8.83
N LYS A 396 -39.00 13.47 -9.02
CA LYS A 396 -38.44 14.29 -10.10
C LYS A 396 -38.46 13.51 -11.42
N LYS A 397 -38.54 14.24 -12.55
CA LYS A 397 -38.58 13.66 -13.89
C LYS A 397 -37.50 12.59 -14.12
N PHE A 398 -36.25 12.87 -13.72
CA PHE A 398 -35.15 11.96 -13.97
C PHE A 398 -35.23 10.68 -13.10
N GLN A 399 -35.92 10.71 -11.95
CA GLN A 399 -36.20 9.52 -11.14
C GLN A 399 -37.19 8.62 -11.87
N LEU A 400 -38.30 9.19 -12.37
CA LEU A 400 -39.22 8.44 -13.19
C LEU A 400 -38.58 7.81 -14.42
N VAL A 401 -37.68 8.56 -15.09
CA VAL A 401 -36.91 8.05 -16.23
C VAL A 401 -36.03 6.85 -15.78
N ALA A 402 -35.38 6.95 -14.64
CA ALA A 402 -34.54 5.86 -14.12
C ALA A 402 -35.36 4.60 -13.81
N ASP A 403 -36.54 4.79 -13.17
CA ASP A 403 -37.38 3.67 -12.73
C ASP A 403 -38.12 3.01 -13.93
N VAL A 404 -38.45 3.78 -14.98
CA VAL A 404 -38.97 3.22 -16.27
C VAL A 404 -37.88 2.40 -16.99
N VAL A 405 -36.64 2.92 -17.03
CA VAL A 405 -35.53 2.25 -17.71
C VAL A 405 -35.09 1.00 -16.96
N SER A 406 -35.12 0.98 -15.61
CA SER A 406 -34.85 -0.22 -14.82
C SER A 406 -35.96 -1.26 -14.89
N GLY A 407 -37.16 -0.88 -15.33
CA GLY A 407 -38.34 -1.73 -15.36
C GLY A 407 -39.09 -1.78 -14.03
N GLU A 408 -38.68 -0.99 -13.04
CA GLU A 408 -39.34 -0.87 -11.74
C GLU A 408 -40.66 -0.12 -11.81
N LEU A 409 -40.87 0.73 -12.85
CA LEU A 409 -42.07 1.52 -13.05
C LEU A 409 -42.67 1.27 -14.43
N ILE A 410 -44.00 1.01 -14.46
CA ILE A 410 -44.78 0.76 -15.69
C ILE A 410 -46.05 1.59 -15.65
N PHE A 411 -46.39 2.30 -16.72
CA PHE A 411 -47.66 3.06 -16.87
C PHE A 411 -48.72 2.23 -17.57
N PHE A 412 -49.99 2.52 -17.22
CA PHE A 412 -51.18 1.91 -17.80
C PHE A 412 -52.11 2.93 -18.42
#